data_89a623a99a1a7a4c0ac78b77235095e4
#
_entry.id   89a623a99a1a7a4c0ac78b77235095e4
#
_cell.length_a   1.000
_cell.length_b   1.000
_cell.length_c   1.000
_cell.angle_alpha   90.00
_cell.angle_beta   90.00
_cell.angle_gamma   90.00
#
_symmetry.space_group_name_H-M   'P 1'
#
loop_
_entity.id
_entity.type
_entity.pdbx_description
1 polymer ?
#
loop_
_entity_poly.entity_id
_entity_poly.type
_entity_poly.pdbx_seq_one_letter_code
_entity_poly.pdbx_strand_id
1 'polypeptide(L)'
;MENISVVRLLLKLSPPVMLALLIQSIYNIVDSFFVSRYSAAGLTALSIIFPIQLLMTALATGTGAGINILVSRMDGTGETKSQADIVKGGLFSGFFNYIIFACAGLLFIRGYFSISSDQLPVQEQGIQYAQIIFTGSLGLFIESNCTKILQAKGNMLTPMIAQVTGAVMNIILDPILIFGMFGMPESGVAGAALATIAGQFAAMIITLTAVFRIYRFQGKIRLHNCISIYRAGIPSIVMQSLYTLYIVGLNLILKQFTEDAVTVLGIYYKLQTFFFIPLMGLQQVILPIISFNYGAGKSKRVKDTLRYFRELTVGGQVFSSPYFARSFCWFLWHGFFIMRG
;
A
#
# COMPACT_ATOMS: atom_id res chain seq x y z
N MET A 1 22.89 5.40 -5.71
CA MET A 1 22.01 6.12 -6.65
C MET A 1 22.77 7.11 -7.54
N GLU A 2 23.92 7.58 -7.13
CA GLU A 2 24.61 8.72 -7.74
C GLU A 2 25.26 8.44 -9.11
N ASN A 3 25.88 7.27 -9.28
CA ASN A 3 26.73 6.94 -10.45
C ASN A 3 26.04 6.10 -11.53
N ILE A 4 24.75 5.78 -11.36
CA ILE A 4 23.99 4.94 -12.30
C ILE A 4 23.10 5.84 -13.16
N SER A 5 22.97 5.55 -14.47
CA SER A 5 22.03 6.28 -15.33
C SER A 5 20.59 6.15 -14.80
N VAL A 6 19.79 7.20 -14.96
CA VAL A 6 18.41 7.25 -14.46
C VAL A 6 17.58 6.10 -15.01
N VAL A 7 17.67 5.81 -16.30
CA VAL A 7 16.94 4.71 -16.96
C VAL A 7 17.30 3.36 -16.35
N ARG A 8 18.60 3.07 -16.18
CA ARG A 8 19.06 1.82 -15.56
C ARG A 8 18.60 1.71 -14.12
N LEU A 9 18.52 2.84 -13.39
CA LEU A 9 18.05 2.87 -12.01
C LEU A 9 16.56 2.57 -11.93
N LEU A 10 15.74 3.17 -12.80
CA LEU A 10 14.31 2.88 -12.92
C LEU A 10 14.07 1.41 -13.25
N LEU A 11 14.75 0.88 -14.27
CA LEU A 11 14.63 -0.54 -14.68
C LEU A 11 15.07 -1.52 -13.59
N LYS A 12 16.04 -1.15 -12.76
CA LYS A 12 16.52 -2.01 -11.67
C LYS A 12 15.59 -2.01 -10.45
N LEU A 13 15.00 -0.86 -10.11
CA LEU A 13 14.22 -0.69 -8.88
C LEU A 13 12.72 -0.96 -9.06
N SER A 14 12.18 -0.85 -10.29
CA SER A 14 10.73 -1.00 -10.52
C SER A 14 10.23 -2.45 -10.49
N PRO A 15 10.93 -3.48 -11.02
CA PRO A 15 10.40 -4.83 -11.07
C PRO A 15 10.04 -5.42 -9.69
N PRO A 16 10.84 -5.25 -8.61
CA PRO A 16 10.43 -5.71 -7.29
C PRO A 16 9.13 -5.06 -6.80
N VAL A 17 8.97 -3.75 -7.03
CA VAL A 17 7.76 -3.03 -6.62
C VAL A 17 6.54 -3.48 -7.44
N MET A 18 6.71 -3.67 -8.75
CA MET A 18 5.63 -4.17 -9.61
C MET A 18 5.21 -5.58 -9.21
N LEU A 19 6.15 -6.46 -8.90
CA LEU A 19 5.86 -7.81 -8.44
C LEU A 19 5.09 -7.81 -7.11
N ALA A 20 5.48 -6.95 -6.16
CA ALA A 20 4.78 -6.79 -4.91
C ALA A 20 3.33 -6.34 -5.12
N LEU A 21 3.11 -5.33 -5.97
CA LEU A 21 1.77 -4.83 -6.31
C LEU A 21 0.92 -5.89 -7.03
N LEU A 22 1.52 -6.68 -7.92
CA LEU A 22 0.85 -7.77 -8.62
C LEU A 22 0.35 -8.82 -7.62
N ILE A 23 1.22 -9.27 -6.73
CA ILE A 23 0.88 -10.26 -5.70
C ILE A 23 -0.17 -9.69 -4.74
N GLN A 24 -0.07 -8.41 -4.39
CA GLN A 24 -1.09 -7.72 -3.61
C GLN A 24 -2.46 -7.71 -4.30
N SER A 25 -2.51 -7.49 -5.60
CA SER A 25 -3.75 -7.54 -6.36
C SER A 25 -4.34 -8.95 -6.41
N ILE A 26 -3.49 -9.97 -6.55
CA ILE A 26 -3.92 -11.38 -6.57
C ILE A 26 -4.50 -11.78 -5.21
N TYR A 27 -3.81 -11.48 -4.10
CA TYR A 27 -4.32 -11.89 -2.79
C TYR A 27 -5.67 -11.22 -2.45
N ASN A 28 -5.88 -9.95 -2.83
CA ASN A 28 -7.16 -9.29 -2.63
C ASN A 28 -8.33 -9.97 -3.38
N ILE A 29 -8.03 -10.54 -4.57
CA ILE A 29 -9.02 -11.32 -5.32
C ILE A 29 -9.30 -12.64 -4.62
N VAL A 30 -8.26 -13.33 -4.14
CA VAL A 30 -8.35 -14.64 -3.48
C VAL A 30 -9.12 -14.51 -2.15
N ASP A 31 -8.81 -13.50 -1.33
CA ASP A 31 -9.52 -13.20 -0.09
C ASP A 31 -11.02 -12.98 -0.35
N SER A 32 -11.35 -12.11 -1.31
CA SER A 32 -12.75 -11.87 -1.71
C SER A 32 -13.44 -13.15 -2.21
N PHE A 33 -12.73 -14.03 -2.89
CA PHE A 33 -13.26 -15.32 -3.35
C PHE A 33 -13.59 -16.24 -2.18
N PHE A 34 -12.71 -16.41 -1.20
CA PHE A 34 -12.99 -17.26 -0.04
C PHE A 34 -14.16 -16.72 0.80
N VAL A 35 -14.19 -15.40 1.05
CA VAL A 35 -15.30 -14.77 1.76
C VAL A 35 -16.62 -14.94 1.00
N SER A 36 -16.65 -14.79 -0.33
CA SER A 36 -17.87 -14.99 -1.12
C SER A 36 -18.39 -16.41 -1.09
N ARG A 37 -17.49 -17.39 -0.96
CA ARG A 37 -17.85 -18.81 -0.81
C ARG A 37 -18.44 -19.13 0.54
N TYR A 38 -18.05 -18.38 1.56
CA TYR A 38 -18.54 -18.56 2.93
C TYR A 38 -19.90 -17.88 3.15
N SER A 39 -20.01 -16.58 2.79
CA SER A 39 -21.20 -15.77 3.08
C SER A 39 -21.38 -14.63 2.06
N ALA A 40 -22.54 -14.58 1.42
CA ALA A 40 -22.91 -13.44 0.58
C ALA A 40 -23.05 -12.15 1.42
N ALA A 41 -23.59 -12.24 2.64
CA ALA A 41 -23.64 -11.12 3.57
C ALA A 41 -22.25 -10.63 3.97
N GLY A 42 -21.29 -11.55 4.16
CA GLY A 42 -19.89 -11.23 4.41
C GLY A 42 -19.23 -10.45 3.26
N LEU A 43 -19.45 -10.87 2.03
CA LEU A 43 -18.92 -10.15 0.87
C LEU A 43 -19.50 -8.73 0.75
N THR A 44 -20.80 -8.57 1.04
CA THR A 44 -21.45 -7.26 1.10
C THR A 44 -20.84 -6.41 2.22
N ALA A 45 -20.60 -6.98 3.39
CA ALA A 45 -19.97 -6.30 4.51
C ALA A 45 -18.55 -5.82 4.17
N LEU A 46 -17.74 -6.65 3.50
CA LEU A 46 -16.40 -6.26 3.00
C LEU A 46 -16.50 -5.10 2.01
N SER A 47 -17.49 -5.10 1.13
CA SER A 47 -17.70 -4.03 0.16
C SER A 47 -18.06 -2.71 0.84
N ILE A 48 -18.85 -2.75 1.91
CA ILE A 48 -19.23 -1.57 2.70
C ILE A 48 -18.01 -0.98 3.44
N ILE A 49 -17.16 -1.81 4.05
CA ILE A 49 -15.98 -1.32 4.79
C ILE A 49 -14.82 -0.88 3.88
N PHE A 50 -14.79 -1.31 2.63
CA PHE A 50 -13.69 -1.08 1.70
C PHE A 50 -13.28 0.41 1.56
N PRO A 51 -14.19 1.41 1.46
CA PRO A 51 -13.80 2.81 1.42
C PRO A 51 -13.02 3.26 2.65
N ILE A 52 -13.35 2.75 3.84
CA ILE A 52 -12.63 3.09 5.07
C ILE A 52 -11.23 2.47 5.06
N GLN A 53 -11.09 1.24 4.56
CA GLN A 53 -9.78 0.60 4.38
C GLN A 53 -8.90 1.36 3.37
N LEU A 54 -9.49 1.93 2.31
CA LEU A 54 -8.78 2.79 1.37
C LEU A 54 -8.27 4.08 2.05
N LEU A 55 -9.06 4.69 2.92
CA LEU A 55 -8.63 5.87 3.70
C LEU A 55 -7.51 5.51 4.69
N MET A 56 -7.58 4.35 5.35
CA MET A 56 -6.48 3.84 6.19
C MET A 56 -5.19 3.71 5.38
N THR A 57 -5.28 3.09 4.21
CA THR A 57 -4.15 2.89 3.29
C THR A 57 -3.63 4.23 2.78
N ALA A 58 -4.50 5.19 2.45
CA ALA A 58 -4.12 6.54 2.02
C ALA A 58 -3.31 7.27 3.10
N LEU A 59 -3.74 7.18 4.36
CA LEU A 59 -3.01 7.78 5.47
C LEU A 59 -1.68 7.09 5.73
N ALA A 60 -1.64 5.74 5.73
CA ALA A 60 -0.43 4.96 5.94
C ALA A 60 0.63 5.24 4.85
N THR A 61 0.22 5.11 3.58
CA THR A 61 1.14 5.31 2.43
C THR A 61 1.52 6.76 2.23
N GLY A 62 0.62 7.70 2.50
CA GLY A 62 0.89 9.14 2.40
C GLY A 62 1.85 9.61 3.50
N THR A 63 1.69 9.16 4.75
CA THR A 63 2.65 9.40 5.82
C THR A 63 4.01 8.81 5.46
N GLY A 64 4.02 7.58 4.95
CA GLY A 64 5.22 6.91 4.45
C GLY A 64 5.89 7.68 3.30
N ALA A 65 5.13 8.28 2.37
CA ALA A 65 5.67 9.12 1.31
C ALA A 65 6.40 10.35 1.87
N GLY A 66 5.85 11.00 2.91
CA GLY A 66 6.52 12.09 3.61
C GLY A 66 7.87 11.67 4.21
N ILE A 67 7.93 10.50 4.84
CA ILE A 67 9.18 9.92 5.38
C ILE A 67 10.16 9.67 4.23
N ASN A 68 9.70 9.04 3.14
CA ASN A 68 10.53 8.74 1.98
C ASN A 68 11.17 10.00 1.39
N ILE A 69 10.41 11.07 1.20
CA ILE A 69 10.90 12.35 0.68
C ILE A 69 12.01 12.92 1.59
N LEU A 70 11.77 12.96 2.89
CA LEU A 70 12.72 13.55 3.83
C LEU A 70 14.00 12.71 3.95
N VAL A 71 13.89 11.40 4.11
CA VAL A 71 15.03 10.50 4.23
C VAL A 71 15.86 10.49 2.94
N SER A 72 15.23 10.39 1.77
CA SER A 72 15.93 10.42 0.47
C SER A 72 16.63 11.75 0.24
N ARG A 73 15.99 12.88 0.61
CA ARG A 73 16.60 14.21 0.51
C ARG A 73 17.83 14.35 1.40
N MET A 74 17.76 13.87 2.64
CA MET A 74 18.89 13.87 3.57
C MET A 74 20.03 12.96 3.08
N ASP A 75 19.73 11.85 2.41
CA ASP A 75 20.75 11.05 1.76
C ASP A 75 21.47 11.83 0.65
N GLY A 76 20.73 12.64 -0.09
CA GLY A 76 21.29 13.49 -1.14
C GLY A 76 22.22 14.61 -0.60
N THR A 77 21.88 15.19 0.55
CA THR A 77 22.73 16.23 1.23
C THR A 77 23.88 15.63 2.03
N GLY A 78 23.90 14.33 2.27
CA GLY A 78 24.89 13.67 3.13
C GLY A 78 24.63 13.81 4.64
N GLU A 79 23.48 14.34 5.05
CA GLU A 79 23.10 14.53 6.46
C GLU A 79 22.59 13.24 7.13
N THR A 80 23.43 12.24 7.28
CA THR A 80 23.03 10.93 7.80
C THR A 80 22.65 10.92 9.28
N LYS A 81 23.21 11.86 10.08
CA LYS A 81 22.93 11.91 11.53
C LYS A 81 21.48 12.28 11.86
N SER A 82 20.86 13.16 11.07
CA SER A 82 19.48 13.61 11.29
C SER A 82 18.42 12.62 10.78
N GLN A 83 18.82 11.66 9.94
CA GLN A 83 17.88 10.68 9.37
C GLN A 83 17.26 9.77 10.43
N ALA A 84 18.04 9.31 11.42
CA ALA A 84 17.54 8.46 12.50
C ALA A 84 16.41 9.15 13.28
N ASP A 85 16.44 10.48 13.40
CA ASP A 85 15.40 11.24 14.07
C ASP A 85 14.12 11.36 13.24
N ILE A 86 14.24 11.49 11.90
CA ILE A 86 13.09 11.44 11.00
C ILE A 86 12.47 10.03 11.00
N VAL A 87 13.29 8.99 10.95
CA VAL A 87 12.81 7.59 10.98
C VAL A 87 12.07 7.28 12.28
N LYS A 88 12.61 7.73 13.45
CA LYS A 88 11.90 7.63 14.74
C LYS A 88 10.56 8.36 14.71
N GLY A 89 10.56 9.60 14.23
CA GLY A 89 9.33 10.39 14.06
C GLY A 89 8.32 9.68 13.15
N GLY A 90 8.80 9.04 12.08
CA GLY A 90 7.97 8.26 11.17
C GLY A 90 7.33 7.04 11.81
N LEU A 91 8.09 6.25 12.57
CA LEU A 91 7.55 5.10 13.31
C LEU A 91 6.52 5.56 14.37
N PHE A 92 6.83 6.65 15.08
CA PHE A 92 5.89 7.25 16.04
C PHE A 92 4.61 7.76 15.35
N SER A 93 4.72 8.42 14.19
CA SER A 93 3.56 8.86 13.41
C SER A 93 2.71 7.67 12.94
N GLY A 94 3.34 6.55 12.55
CA GLY A 94 2.62 5.32 12.21
C GLY A 94 1.84 4.74 13.40
N PHE A 95 2.47 4.70 14.58
CA PHE A 95 1.81 4.28 15.81
C PHE A 95 0.66 5.22 16.20
N PHE A 96 0.85 6.52 16.04
CA PHE A 96 -0.19 7.53 16.30
C PHE A 96 -1.38 7.40 15.35
N ASN A 97 -1.14 7.20 14.05
CA ASN A 97 -2.17 6.94 13.06
C ASN A 97 -2.97 5.66 13.40
N TYR A 98 -2.28 4.59 13.83
CA TYR A 98 -2.92 3.39 14.30
C TYR A 98 -3.89 3.67 15.45
N ILE A 99 -3.45 4.39 16.49
CA ILE A 99 -4.30 4.70 17.64
C ILE A 99 -5.54 5.49 17.19
N ILE A 100 -5.38 6.50 16.34
CA ILE A 100 -6.51 7.30 15.82
C ILE A 100 -7.51 6.39 15.11
N PHE A 101 -7.05 5.53 14.20
CA PHE A 101 -7.95 4.64 13.45
C PHE A 101 -8.57 3.55 14.31
N ALA A 102 -7.83 2.96 15.25
CA ALA A 102 -8.34 1.98 16.17
C ALA A 102 -9.44 2.59 17.07
N CYS A 103 -9.18 3.74 17.67
CA CYS A 103 -10.16 4.43 18.51
C CYS A 103 -11.39 4.89 17.72
N ALA A 104 -11.17 5.59 16.59
CA ALA A 104 -12.26 6.05 15.74
C ALA A 104 -13.08 4.88 15.17
N GLY A 105 -12.39 3.83 14.70
CA GLY A 105 -13.05 2.65 14.17
C GLY A 105 -13.94 1.96 15.21
N LEU A 106 -13.42 1.73 16.42
CA LEU A 106 -14.22 1.10 17.49
C LEU A 106 -15.43 1.94 17.94
N LEU A 107 -15.28 3.28 17.93
CA LEU A 107 -16.35 4.19 18.34
C LEU A 107 -17.45 4.32 17.27
N PHE A 108 -17.08 4.42 16.00
CA PHE A 108 -18.03 4.81 14.95
C PHE A 108 -18.51 3.66 14.08
N ILE A 109 -17.89 2.47 14.12
CA ILE A 109 -18.18 1.38 13.19
C ILE A 109 -19.61 0.88 13.27
N ARG A 110 -20.20 0.80 14.46
CA ARG A 110 -21.59 0.36 14.66
C ARG A 110 -22.57 1.33 13.99
N GLY A 111 -22.39 2.64 14.22
CA GLY A 111 -23.20 3.67 13.56
C GLY A 111 -23.03 3.67 12.04
N TYR A 112 -21.82 3.45 11.55
CA TYR A 112 -21.54 3.35 10.12
C TYR A 112 -22.30 2.20 9.45
N PHE A 113 -22.28 1.00 10.03
CA PHE A 113 -22.98 -0.15 9.47
C PHE A 113 -24.51 -0.04 9.61
N SER A 114 -25.03 0.54 10.70
CA SER A 114 -26.47 0.77 10.85
C SER A 114 -27.07 1.73 9.81
N ILE A 115 -26.26 2.67 9.30
CA ILE A 115 -26.68 3.59 8.23
C ILE A 115 -26.47 2.97 6.84
N SER A 116 -25.48 2.06 6.72
CA SER A 116 -25.05 1.54 5.40
C SER A 116 -25.84 0.31 4.93
N SER A 117 -26.48 -0.45 5.84
CA SER A 117 -27.25 -1.65 5.52
C SER A 117 -28.35 -1.89 6.54
N ASP A 118 -29.53 -2.29 6.07
CA ASP A 118 -30.67 -2.72 6.91
C ASP A 118 -30.62 -4.22 7.25
N GLN A 119 -29.70 -4.98 6.66
CA GLN A 119 -29.58 -6.43 6.85
C GLN A 119 -28.73 -6.73 8.08
N LEU A 120 -29.35 -7.29 9.15
CA LEU A 120 -28.65 -7.67 10.38
C LEU A 120 -27.41 -8.55 10.16
N PRO A 121 -27.43 -9.61 9.32
CA PRO A 121 -26.26 -10.43 9.09
C PRO A 121 -25.07 -9.66 8.46
N VAL A 122 -25.35 -8.65 7.61
CA VAL A 122 -24.34 -7.78 7.02
C VAL A 122 -23.72 -6.88 8.08
N GLN A 123 -24.58 -6.30 8.95
CA GLN A 123 -24.10 -5.45 10.05
C GLN A 123 -23.22 -6.24 11.03
N GLU A 124 -23.67 -7.40 11.51
CA GLU A 124 -22.95 -8.21 12.49
C GLU A 124 -21.58 -8.66 11.96
N GLN A 125 -21.55 -9.28 10.78
CA GLN A 125 -20.31 -9.74 10.15
C GLN A 125 -19.37 -8.57 9.82
N GLY A 126 -19.93 -7.46 9.36
CA GLY A 126 -19.15 -6.27 9.03
C GLY A 126 -18.55 -5.57 10.24
N ILE A 127 -19.30 -5.45 11.33
CA ILE A 127 -18.79 -4.88 12.59
C ILE A 127 -17.69 -5.77 13.16
N GLN A 128 -17.89 -7.09 13.18
CA GLN A 128 -16.89 -8.03 13.67
C GLN A 128 -15.60 -7.97 12.85
N TYR A 129 -15.69 -8.00 11.52
CA TYR A 129 -14.56 -7.84 10.61
C TYR A 129 -13.82 -6.53 10.85
N ALA A 130 -14.55 -5.42 10.87
CA ALA A 130 -13.97 -4.09 11.00
C ALA A 130 -13.29 -3.88 12.36
N GLN A 131 -13.86 -4.37 13.46
CA GLN A 131 -13.25 -4.29 14.78
C GLN A 131 -11.90 -5.00 14.81
N ILE A 132 -11.78 -6.18 14.19
CA ILE A 132 -10.54 -6.93 14.10
C ILE A 132 -9.54 -6.16 13.24
N ILE A 133 -9.93 -5.66 12.05
CA ILE A 133 -9.05 -4.89 11.17
C ILE A 133 -8.54 -3.63 11.85
N PHE A 134 -9.39 -2.86 12.53
CA PHE A 134 -8.96 -1.61 13.18
C PHE A 134 -8.02 -1.86 14.35
N THR A 135 -8.30 -2.85 15.19
CA THR A 135 -7.43 -3.20 16.32
C THR A 135 -6.10 -3.81 15.88
N GLY A 136 -6.08 -4.51 14.74
CA GLY A 136 -4.88 -5.10 14.15
C GLY A 136 -4.12 -4.19 13.19
N SER A 137 -4.62 -3.00 12.86
CA SER A 137 -4.06 -2.11 11.84
C SER A 137 -2.65 -1.57 12.14
N LEU A 138 -2.12 -1.80 13.34
CA LEU A 138 -0.73 -1.48 13.69
C LEU A 138 0.25 -2.05 12.65
N GLY A 139 0.01 -3.31 12.22
CA GLY A 139 0.81 -3.97 11.18
C GLY A 139 0.89 -3.13 9.90
N LEU A 140 -0.27 -2.68 9.41
CA LEU A 140 -0.38 -1.86 8.21
C LEU A 140 0.41 -0.53 8.31
N PHE A 141 0.21 0.23 9.39
CA PHE A 141 0.81 1.55 9.54
C PHE A 141 2.33 1.49 9.72
N ILE A 142 2.83 0.56 10.52
CA ILE A 142 4.27 0.39 10.75
C ILE A 142 4.96 -0.21 9.53
N GLU A 143 4.38 -1.26 8.92
CA GLU A 143 4.91 -1.87 7.69
C GLU A 143 5.02 -0.84 6.56
N SER A 144 3.97 -0.06 6.30
CA SER A 144 3.96 0.96 5.26
C SER A 144 5.09 1.99 5.47
N ASN A 145 5.26 2.48 6.70
CA ASN A 145 6.33 3.43 7.01
C ASN A 145 7.73 2.80 6.85
N CYS A 146 7.94 1.57 7.35
CA CYS A 146 9.19 0.84 7.18
C CYS A 146 9.52 0.56 5.70
N THR A 147 8.53 0.16 4.94
CA THR A 147 8.65 -0.01 3.49
C THR A 147 9.12 1.27 2.81
N LYS A 148 8.54 2.42 3.14
CA LYS A 148 8.93 3.71 2.56
C LYS A 148 10.32 4.18 3.00
N ILE A 149 10.75 3.86 4.22
CA ILE A 149 12.12 4.08 4.71
C ILE A 149 13.12 3.25 3.90
N LEU A 150 12.84 1.97 3.69
CA LEU A 150 13.71 1.08 2.91
C LEU A 150 13.79 1.51 1.45
N GLN A 151 12.67 1.89 0.85
CA GLN A 151 12.60 2.44 -0.50
C GLN A 151 13.41 3.73 -0.64
N ALA A 152 13.40 4.61 0.36
CA ALA A 152 14.22 5.82 0.39
C ALA A 152 15.72 5.50 0.29
N LYS A 153 16.15 4.38 0.88
CA LYS A 153 17.54 3.88 0.78
C LYS A 153 17.82 3.11 -0.52
N GLY A 154 16.84 3.00 -1.42
CA GLY A 154 16.97 2.24 -2.67
C GLY A 154 16.83 0.73 -2.49
N ASN A 155 16.45 0.26 -1.30
CA ASN A 155 16.16 -1.15 -1.06
C ASN A 155 14.69 -1.43 -1.38
N MET A 156 14.44 -1.97 -2.58
CA MET A 156 13.10 -2.37 -3.02
C MET A 156 12.83 -3.86 -2.81
N LEU A 157 13.89 -4.66 -2.63
CA LEU A 157 13.77 -6.12 -2.48
C LEU A 157 13.19 -6.52 -1.13
N THR A 158 13.64 -5.91 -0.04
CA THR A 158 13.14 -6.25 1.31
C THR A 158 11.64 -5.95 1.46
N PRO A 159 11.12 -4.78 1.05
CA PRO A 159 9.67 -4.53 1.00
C PRO A 159 8.90 -5.53 0.13
N MET A 160 9.45 -5.87 -1.05
CA MET A 160 8.83 -6.87 -1.91
C MET A 160 8.71 -8.23 -1.20
N ILE A 161 9.81 -8.73 -0.61
CA ILE A 161 9.81 -10.00 0.11
C ILE A 161 8.80 -9.96 1.26
N ALA A 162 8.75 -8.86 2.02
CA ALA A 162 7.81 -8.68 3.12
C ALA A 162 6.35 -8.74 2.65
N GLN A 163 6.01 -8.02 1.58
CA GLN A 163 4.66 -8.00 1.02
C GLN A 163 4.26 -9.35 0.42
N VAL A 164 5.20 -10.02 -0.27
CA VAL A 164 4.97 -11.39 -0.79
C VAL A 164 4.73 -12.36 0.36
N THR A 165 5.55 -12.32 1.41
CA THR A 165 5.37 -13.18 2.60
C THR A 165 4.03 -12.93 3.27
N GLY A 166 3.65 -11.66 3.45
CA GLY A 166 2.34 -11.30 4.01
C GLY A 166 1.16 -11.80 3.17
N ALA A 167 1.25 -11.65 1.84
CA ALA A 167 0.22 -12.11 0.92
C ALA A 167 0.10 -13.64 0.90
N VAL A 168 1.21 -14.36 0.85
CA VAL A 168 1.23 -15.84 0.90
C VAL A 168 0.66 -16.34 2.23
N MET A 169 1.05 -15.71 3.34
CA MET A 169 0.51 -16.04 4.66
C MET A 169 -0.99 -15.83 4.73
N ASN A 170 -1.51 -14.71 4.19
CA ASN A 170 -2.94 -14.44 4.11
C ASN A 170 -3.66 -15.52 3.28
N ILE A 171 -3.21 -15.81 2.05
CA ILE A 171 -3.81 -16.81 1.16
C ILE A 171 -3.88 -18.21 1.82
N ILE A 172 -2.85 -18.58 2.61
CA ILE A 172 -2.83 -19.87 3.32
C ILE A 172 -3.78 -19.85 4.52
N LEU A 173 -3.80 -18.75 5.28
CA LEU A 173 -4.61 -18.64 6.50
C LEU A 173 -6.09 -18.42 6.21
N ASP A 174 -6.46 -17.78 5.09
CA ASP A 174 -7.86 -17.54 4.73
C ASP A 174 -8.72 -18.81 4.79
N PRO A 175 -8.43 -19.88 4.02
CA PRO A 175 -9.27 -21.09 4.08
C PRO A 175 -9.20 -21.77 5.43
N ILE A 176 -8.07 -21.68 6.14
CA ILE A 176 -7.91 -22.31 7.47
C ILE A 176 -8.81 -21.65 8.50
N LEU A 177 -8.82 -20.31 8.55
CA LEU A 177 -9.55 -19.55 9.56
C LEU A 177 -11.02 -19.29 9.17
N ILE A 178 -11.31 -19.15 7.87
CA ILE A 178 -12.69 -18.95 7.40
C ILE A 178 -13.50 -20.21 7.58
N PHE A 179 -13.01 -21.36 7.12
CA PHE A 179 -13.74 -22.63 7.08
C PHE A 179 -13.41 -23.59 8.24
N GLY A 180 -12.50 -23.21 9.15
CA GLY A 180 -12.14 -24.04 10.28
C GLY A 180 -11.35 -25.31 9.91
N MET A 181 -10.44 -25.22 8.92
CA MET A 181 -9.64 -26.37 8.49
C MET A 181 -8.59 -26.74 9.55
N PHE A 182 -8.13 -27.99 9.53
CA PHE A 182 -7.10 -28.53 10.44
C PHE A 182 -7.43 -28.47 11.95
N GLY A 183 -8.73 -28.48 12.29
CA GLY A 183 -9.19 -28.46 13.68
C GLY A 183 -9.25 -27.06 14.30
N MET A 184 -9.05 -26.02 13.51
CA MET A 184 -9.29 -24.65 13.96
C MET A 184 -10.81 -24.36 14.01
N PRO A 185 -11.27 -23.45 14.88
CA PRO A 185 -12.68 -23.06 14.89
C PRO A 185 -13.03 -22.30 13.59
N GLU A 186 -14.20 -22.61 13.05
CA GLU A 186 -14.76 -21.85 11.93
C GLU A 186 -15.07 -20.42 12.37
N SER A 187 -14.31 -19.46 11.83
CA SER A 187 -14.40 -18.04 12.22
C SER A 187 -15.04 -17.16 11.15
N GLY A 188 -15.37 -17.72 9.97
CA GLY A 188 -16.05 -17.02 8.91
C GLY A 188 -15.33 -15.72 8.49
N VAL A 189 -16.09 -14.63 8.39
CA VAL A 189 -15.56 -13.31 7.98
C VAL A 189 -14.54 -12.76 8.98
N ALA A 190 -14.65 -13.09 10.27
CA ALA A 190 -13.64 -12.75 11.27
C ALA A 190 -12.31 -13.47 10.99
N GLY A 191 -12.36 -14.70 10.47
CA GLY A 191 -11.20 -15.47 10.05
C GLY A 191 -10.42 -14.76 8.93
N ALA A 192 -11.11 -14.21 7.93
CA ALA A 192 -10.50 -13.39 6.88
C ALA A 192 -9.78 -12.15 7.45
N ALA A 193 -10.42 -11.45 8.41
CA ALA A 193 -9.77 -10.32 9.08
C ALA A 193 -8.51 -10.73 9.83
N LEU A 194 -8.55 -11.85 10.55
CA LEU A 194 -7.39 -12.38 11.30
C LEU A 194 -6.25 -12.79 10.34
N ALA A 195 -6.57 -13.45 9.23
CA ALA A 195 -5.59 -13.82 8.21
C ALA A 195 -4.90 -12.58 7.62
N THR A 196 -5.69 -11.54 7.30
CA THR A 196 -5.18 -10.25 6.81
C THR A 196 -4.23 -9.61 7.81
N ILE A 197 -4.60 -9.55 9.08
CA ILE A 197 -3.75 -8.99 10.14
C ILE A 197 -2.48 -9.82 10.32
N ALA A 198 -2.57 -11.14 10.33
CA ALA A 198 -1.40 -12.02 10.46
C ALA A 198 -0.40 -11.77 9.32
N GLY A 199 -0.87 -11.63 8.07
CA GLY A 199 -0.06 -11.27 6.92
C GLY A 199 0.61 -9.89 7.07
N GLN A 200 -0.13 -8.88 7.54
CA GLN A 200 0.40 -7.54 7.80
C GLN A 200 1.47 -7.53 8.90
N PHE A 201 1.27 -8.29 9.99
CA PHE A 201 2.27 -8.43 11.05
C PHE A 201 3.53 -9.16 10.57
N ALA A 202 3.39 -10.20 9.76
CA ALA A 202 4.55 -10.89 9.17
C ALA A 202 5.37 -9.92 8.30
N ALA A 203 4.73 -9.14 7.44
CA ALA A 203 5.38 -8.14 6.62
C ALA A 203 6.02 -7.02 7.48
N MET A 204 5.33 -6.57 8.53
CA MET A 204 5.85 -5.60 9.50
C MET A 204 7.12 -6.09 10.17
N ILE A 205 7.16 -7.33 10.65
CA ILE A 205 8.33 -7.89 11.33
C ILE A 205 9.55 -7.89 10.40
N ILE A 206 9.38 -8.29 9.13
CA ILE A 206 10.46 -8.31 8.15
C ILE A 206 10.98 -6.90 7.87
N THR A 207 10.10 -5.94 7.60
CA THR A 207 10.49 -4.57 7.27
C THR A 207 11.06 -3.83 8.47
N LEU A 208 10.47 -4.00 9.65
CA LEU A 208 10.91 -3.37 10.89
C LEU A 208 12.30 -3.87 11.31
N THR A 209 12.55 -5.18 11.23
CA THR A 209 13.88 -5.75 11.51
C THR A 209 14.94 -5.22 10.55
N ALA A 210 14.59 -5.04 9.28
CA ALA A 210 15.49 -4.44 8.30
C ALA A 210 15.79 -2.97 8.62
N VAL A 211 14.79 -2.19 9.04
CA VAL A 211 15.00 -0.79 9.46
C VAL A 211 15.87 -0.71 10.71
N PHE A 212 15.68 -1.57 11.71
CA PHE A 212 16.52 -1.61 12.92
C PHE A 212 17.96 -2.00 12.64
N ARG A 213 18.24 -2.76 11.59
CA ARG A 213 19.63 -3.06 11.16
C ARG A 213 20.32 -1.85 10.53
N ILE A 214 19.58 -0.93 9.92
CA ILE A 214 20.13 0.26 9.25
C ILE A 214 20.30 1.42 10.23
N TYR A 215 19.32 1.60 11.14
CA TYR A 215 19.26 2.74 12.04
C TYR A 215 19.38 2.33 13.49
N ARG A 216 20.29 3.02 14.22
CA ARG A 216 20.37 2.94 15.68
C ARG A 216 19.53 4.08 16.27
N PHE A 217 18.47 3.71 16.98
CA PHE A 217 17.56 4.68 17.59
C PHE A 217 18.09 5.12 18.95
N GLN A 218 18.60 6.36 19.03
CA GLN A 218 19.04 7.00 20.26
C GLN A 218 18.38 8.38 20.40
N GLY A 219 18.14 8.83 21.64
CA GLY A 219 17.56 10.14 21.91
C GLY A 219 16.04 10.22 21.87
N LYS A 220 15.51 11.42 22.08
CA LYS A 220 14.07 11.72 22.19
C LYS A 220 13.41 11.90 20.82
N ILE A 221 12.11 11.55 20.72
CA ILE A 221 11.28 11.87 19.56
C ILE A 221 11.01 13.38 19.56
N ARG A 222 11.24 14.04 18.43
CA ARG A 222 11.00 15.47 18.25
C ARG A 222 9.69 15.67 17.47
N LEU A 223 8.72 16.34 18.07
CA LEU A 223 7.42 16.62 17.43
C LEU A 223 7.57 17.37 16.10
N HIS A 224 8.55 18.24 15.98
CA HIS A 224 8.87 18.96 14.74
C HIS A 224 9.12 17.99 13.55
N ASN A 225 9.76 16.84 13.81
CA ASN A 225 10.02 15.84 12.77
C ASN A 225 8.70 15.19 12.29
N CYS A 226 7.77 14.89 13.20
CA CYS A 226 6.45 14.37 12.86
C CYS A 226 5.66 15.38 12.01
N ILE A 227 5.65 16.66 12.39
CA ILE A 227 5.00 17.72 11.61
C ILE A 227 5.61 17.84 10.22
N SER A 228 6.94 17.78 10.11
CA SER A 228 7.63 17.82 8.81
C SER A 228 7.26 16.64 7.92
N ILE A 229 7.10 15.42 8.49
CA ILE A 229 6.65 14.22 7.78
C ILE A 229 5.24 14.42 7.23
N TYR A 230 4.29 14.87 8.06
CA TYR A 230 2.93 15.13 7.60
C TYR A 230 2.89 16.24 6.54
N ARG A 231 3.62 17.34 6.74
CA ARG A 231 3.69 18.44 5.76
C ARG A 231 4.19 17.94 4.38
N ALA A 232 5.17 17.05 4.36
CA ALA A 232 5.66 16.44 3.12
C ALA A 232 4.70 15.38 2.55
N GLY A 233 3.95 14.67 3.41
CA GLY A 233 3.05 13.57 3.06
C GLY A 233 1.63 14.00 2.69
N ILE A 234 1.14 15.15 3.19
CA ILE A 234 -0.23 15.64 2.94
C ILE A 234 -0.65 15.61 1.46
N PRO A 235 0.16 16.07 0.49
CA PRO A 235 -0.23 15.99 -0.91
C PRO A 235 -0.57 14.55 -1.36
N SER A 236 0.20 13.56 -0.90
CA SER A 236 -0.05 12.15 -1.21
C SER A 236 -1.28 11.61 -0.50
N ILE A 237 -1.50 11.98 0.77
CA ILE A 237 -2.70 11.62 1.53
C ILE A 237 -3.95 12.15 0.83
N VAL A 238 -3.96 13.46 0.50
CA VAL A 238 -5.10 14.11 -0.16
C VAL A 238 -5.37 13.48 -1.52
N MET A 239 -4.35 13.27 -2.33
CA MET A 239 -4.51 12.65 -3.66
C MET A 239 -5.15 11.26 -3.58
N GLN A 240 -4.71 10.41 -2.66
CA GLN A 240 -5.27 9.07 -2.49
C GLN A 240 -6.67 9.10 -1.86
N SER A 241 -6.92 10.02 -0.92
CA SER A 241 -8.25 10.21 -0.33
C SER A 241 -9.26 10.71 -1.36
N LEU A 242 -8.88 11.66 -2.22
CA LEU A 242 -9.72 12.13 -3.33
C LEU A 242 -10.05 11.02 -4.32
N TYR A 243 -9.09 10.14 -4.63
CA TYR A 243 -9.35 8.96 -5.46
C TYR A 243 -10.41 8.04 -4.83
N THR A 244 -10.34 7.82 -3.53
CA THR A 244 -11.35 7.06 -2.79
C THR A 244 -12.72 7.72 -2.85
N LEU A 245 -12.81 9.04 -2.61
CA LEU A 245 -14.05 9.79 -2.71
C LEU A 245 -14.64 9.77 -4.12
N TYR A 246 -13.79 9.84 -5.14
CA TYR A 246 -14.21 9.70 -6.55
C TYR A 246 -14.88 8.33 -6.79
N ILE A 247 -14.28 7.23 -6.35
CA ILE A 247 -14.86 5.89 -6.50
C ILE A 247 -16.22 5.80 -5.78
N VAL A 248 -16.29 6.25 -4.54
CA VAL A 248 -17.53 6.24 -3.75
C VAL A 248 -18.60 7.10 -4.41
N GLY A 249 -18.26 8.31 -4.80
CA GLY A 249 -19.20 9.23 -5.48
C GLY A 249 -19.74 8.65 -6.78
N LEU A 250 -18.88 8.02 -7.59
CA LEU A 250 -19.31 7.41 -8.84
C LEU A 250 -20.21 6.19 -8.62
N ASN A 251 -19.93 5.37 -7.61
CA ASN A 251 -20.79 4.25 -7.23
C ASN A 251 -22.17 4.73 -6.75
N LEU A 252 -22.24 5.82 -5.98
CA LEU A 252 -23.51 6.40 -5.52
C LEU A 252 -24.35 6.94 -6.69
N ILE A 253 -23.72 7.54 -7.69
CA ILE A 253 -24.40 8.02 -8.91
C ILE A 253 -24.91 6.82 -9.73
N LEU A 254 -24.08 5.82 -9.97
CA LEU A 254 -24.44 4.66 -10.79
C LEU A 254 -25.53 3.79 -10.16
N LYS A 255 -25.55 3.68 -8.83
CA LYS A 255 -26.60 2.98 -8.10
C LYS A 255 -28.01 3.53 -8.39
N GLN A 256 -28.12 4.80 -8.76
CA GLN A 256 -29.40 5.43 -9.12
C GLN A 256 -29.95 4.94 -10.49
N PHE A 257 -29.09 4.39 -11.34
CA PHE A 257 -29.50 3.89 -12.66
C PHE A 257 -29.78 2.39 -12.60
N THR A 258 -28.79 1.57 -12.29
CA THR A 258 -28.94 0.11 -12.14
C THR A 258 -27.86 -0.46 -11.21
N GLU A 259 -28.17 -1.55 -10.52
CA GLU A 259 -27.17 -2.31 -9.74
C GLU A 259 -26.09 -2.96 -10.63
N ASP A 260 -26.48 -3.36 -11.85
CA ASP A 260 -25.56 -3.91 -12.85
C ASP A 260 -24.48 -2.91 -13.26
N ALA A 261 -24.81 -1.61 -13.35
CA ALA A 261 -23.84 -0.57 -13.70
C ALA A 261 -22.73 -0.45 -12.63
N VAL A 262 -23.06 -0.60 -11.35
CA VAL A 262 -22.09 -0.63 -10.26
C VAL A 262 -21.20 -1.85 -10.35
N THR A 263 -21.78 -3.01 -10.67
CA THR A 263 -21.06 -4.27 -10.84
C THR A 263 -20.06 -4.19 -12.01
N VAL A 264 -20.50 -3.67 -13.16
CA VAL A 264 -19.64 -3.46 -14.34
C VAL A 264 -18.50 -2.50 -14.03
N LEU A 265 -18.76 -1.40 -13.33
CA LEU A 265 -17.72 -0.48 -12.89
C LEU A 265 -16.72 -1.15 -11.94
N GLY A 266 -17.19 -1.97 -11.02
CA GLY A 266 -16.32 -2.74 -10.11
C GLY A 266 -15.37 -3.68 -10.87
N ILE A 267 -15.86 -4.39 -11.88
CA ILE A 267 -15.05 -5.23 -12.76
C ILE A 267 -14.04 -4.37 -13.54
N TYR A 268 -14.50 -3.26 -14.11
CA TYR A 268 -13.63 -2.32 -14.82
C TYR A 268 -12.47 -1.82 -13.95
N TYR A 269 -12.72 -1.43 -12.69
CA TYR A 269 -11.66 -0.99 -11.78
C TYR A 269 -10.67 -2.11 -11.42
N LYS A 270 -11.13 -3.35 -11.26
CA LYS A 270 -10.23 -4.48 -11.02
C LYS A 270 -9.30 -4.72 -12.21
N LEU A 271 -9.83 -4.70 -13.42
CA LEU A 271 -9.04 -4.80 -14.65
C LEU A 271 -8.10 -3.60 -14.81
N GLN A 272 -8.61 -2.38 -14.61
CA GLN A 272 -7.82 -1.16 -14.66
C GLN A 272 -6.63 -1.23 -13.70
N THR A 273 -6.84 -1.62 -12.44
CA THR A 273 -5.77 -1.73 -11.44
C THR A 273 -4.68 -2.67 -11.92
N PHE A 274 -5.04 -3.83 -12.48
CA PHE A 274 -4.08 -4.78 -13.00
C PHE A 274 -3.21 -4.18 -14.13
N PHE A 275 -3.84 -3.50 -15.09
CA PHE A 275 -3.12 -2.85 -16.19
C PHE A 275 -2.25 -1.67 -15.74
N PHE A 276 -2.61 -0.99 -14.64
CA PHE A 276 -1.87 0.16 -14.12
C PHE A 276 -0.75 -0.22 -13.14
N ILE A 277 -0.60 -1.49 -12.73
CA ILE A 277 0.48 -1.95 -11.84
C ILE A 277 1.87 -1.46 -12.30
N PRO A 278 2.28 -1.54 -13.59
CA PRO A 278 3.58 -1.05 -14.01
C PRO A 278 3.77 0.45 -13.77
N LEU A 279 2.74 1.26 -14.03
CA LEU A 279 2.78 2.70 -13.78
C LEU A 279 2.85 3.02 -12.30
N MET A 280 2.07 2.33 -11.46
CA MET A 280 2.12 2.48 -10.01
C MET A 280 3.49 2.08 -9.45
N GLY A 281 4.10 1.01 -9.96
CA GLY A 281 5.44 0.59 -9.58
C GLY A 281 6.50 1.62 -9.94
N LEU A 282 6.45 2.18 -11.14
CA LEU A 282 7.32 3.28 -11.57
C LEU A 282 7.12 4.52 -10.70
N GLN A 283 5.87 4.90 -10.39
CA GLN A 283 5.56 6.04 -9.55
C GLN A 283 6.15 5.91 -8.13
N GLN A 284 6.15 4.72 -7.55
CA GLN A 284 6.74 4.50 -6.24
C GLN A 284 8.27 4.61 -6.24
N VAL A 285 8.92 4.26 -7.35
CA VAL A 285 10.38 4.30 -7.49
C VAL A 285 10.89 5.69 -7.83
N ILE A 286 10.13 6.48 -8.58
CA ILE A 286 10.57 7.82 -8.98
C ILE A 286 10.70 8.78 -7.78
N LEU A 287 9.86 8.64 -6.77
CA LEU A 287 9.82 9.51 -5.61
C LEU A 287 11.17 9.58 -4.86
N PRO A 288 11.79 8.45 -4.44
CA PRO A 288 13.09 8.50 -3.80
C PRO A 288 14.21 8.97 -4.72
N ILE A 289 14.14 8.68 -6.03
CA ILE A 289 15.16 9.13 -7.00
C ILE A 289 15.15 10.65 -7.14
N ILE A 290 13.97 11.26 -7.30
CA ILE A 290 13.83 12.71 -7.38
C ILE A 290 14.28 13.36 -6.07
N SER A 291 13.80 12.88 -4.93
CA SER A 291 14.10 13.45 -3.61
C SER A 291 15.59 13.41 -3.30
N PHE A 292 16.27 12.31 -3.62
CA PHE A 292 17.72 12.16 -3.48
C PHE A 292 18.48 13.17 -4.37
N ASN A 293 18.18 13.22 -5.67
CA ASN A 293 18.89 14.10 -6.60
C ASN A 293 18.60 15.59 -6.32
N TYR A 294 17.41 15.90 -5.81
CA TYR A 294 17.06 17.24 -5.35
C TYR A 294 17.91 17.64 -4.12
N GLY A 295 18.03 16.76 -3.14
CA GLY A 295 18.90 16.97 -1.98
C GLY A 295 20.37 17.14 -2.36
N ALA A 296 20.85 16.37 -3.33
CA ALA A 296 22.22 16.45 -3.87
C ALA A 296 22.47 17.66 -4.79
N GLY A 297 21.50 18.57 -4.98
CA GLY A 297 21.63 19.73 -5.86
C GLY A 297 21.71 19.41 -7.37
N LYS A 298 21.43 18.16 -7.78
CA LYS A 298 21.57 17.67 -9.15
C LYS A 298 20.33 17.97 -10.00
N SER A 299 20.01 19.24 -10.21
CA SER A 299 18.79 19.68 -10.93
C SER A 299 18.63 19.08 -12.32
N LYS A 300 19.72 18.84 -13.05
CA LYS A 300 19.70 18.18 -14.36
C LYS A 300 19.14 16.75 -14.23
N ARG A 301 19.64 15.96 -13.27
CA ARG A 301 19.16 14.58 -13.04
C ARG A 301 17.69 14.53 -12.58
N VAL A 302 17.22 15.52 -11.84
CA VAL A 302 15.79 15.66 -11.50
C VAL A 302 14.96 15.84 -12.76
N LYS A 303 15.35 16.77 -13.65
CA LYS A 303 14.67 16.99 -14.94
C LYS A 303 14.71 15.77 -15.84
N ASP A 304 15.85 15.10 -15.95
CA ASP A 304 16.01 13.86 -16.73
C ASP A 304 15.11 12.75 -16.17
N THR A 305 15.03 12.60 -14.84
CA THR A 305 14.15 11.60 -14.20
C THR A 305 12.69 11.85 -14.53
N LEU A 306 12.23 13.10 -14.44
CA LEU A 306 10.85 13.49 -14.80
C LEU A 306 10.58 13.28 -16.30
N ARG A 307 11.55 13.59 -17.15
CA ARG A 307 11.43 13.39 -18.60
C ARG A 307 11.28 11.91 -18.95
N TYR A 308 12.19 11.06 -18.46
CA TYR A 308 12.12 9.61 -18.71
C TYR A 308 10.87 8.98 -18.11
N PHE A 309 10.43 9.42 -16.92
CA PHE A 309 9.17 8.96 -16.36
C PHE A 309 7.99 9.31 -17.28
N ARG A 310 7.92 10.55 -17.78
CA ARG A 310 6.89 10.97 -18.72
C ARG A 310 6.94 10.16 -20.02
N GLU A 311 8.11 9.94 -20.58
CA GLU A 311 8.28 9.15 -21.81
C GLU A 311 7.82 7.69 -21.61
N LEU A 312 8.16 7.08 -20.47
CA LEU A 312 7.73 5.71 -20.12
C LEU A 312 6.23 5.64 -19.84
N THR A 313 5.65 6.65 -19.20
CA THR A 313 4.20 6.66 -18.90
C THR A 313 3.36 6.96 -20.13
N VAL A 314 3.73 7.95 -20.95
CA VAL A 314 3.03 8.29 -22.19
C VAL A 314 3.21 7.19 -23.23
N GLY A 315 4.43 6.69 -23.40
CA GLY A 315 4.69 5.51 -24.24
C GLY A 315 3.93 4.27 -23.80
N GLY A 316 3.80 4.04 -22.46
CA GLY A 316 3.00 2.96 -21.89
C GLY A 316 1.48 3.13 -22.10
N GLN A 317 0.95 4.35 -22.11
CA GLN A 317 -0.46 4.62 -22.40
C GLN A 317 -0.84 4.44 -23.88
N VAL A 318 0.10 4.71 -24.79
CA VAL A 318 -0.06 4.41 -26.23
C VAL A 318 -0.08 2.88 -26.45
N PHE A 319 0.50 2.10 -25.53
CA PHE A 319 0.55 0.65 -25.53
C PHE A 319 -0.58 -0.03 -24.72
N SER A 320 -1.69 0.61 -24.44
CA SER A 320 -2.94 -0.03 -23.96
C SER A 320 -3.61 -0.94 -25.02
N SER A 321 -2.95 -1.20 -26.12
CA SER A 321 -3.09 -2.19 -27.16
C SER A 321 -2.47 -3.55 -26.72
N PRO A 322 -2.77 -4.71 -27.37
CA PRO A 322 -2.24 -6.06 -27.04
C PRO A 322 -0.71 -6.18 -26.91
N TYR A 323 0.03 -5.17 -27.29
CA TYR A 323 1.49 -5.06 -27.07
C TYR A 323 1.88 -4.80 -25.61
N PHE A 324 0.97 -4.39 -24.72
CA PHE A 324 1.26 -4.08 -23.32
C PHE A 324 1.68 -5.33 -22.52
N ALA A 325 1.02 -6.47 -22.71
CA ALA A 325 1.42 -7.73 -22.08
C ALA A 325 2.84 -8.14 -22.47
N ARG A 326 3.23 -7.87 -23.72
CA ARG A 326 4.57 -8.15 -24.25
C ARG A 326 5.62 -7.19 -23.65
N SER A 327 5.28 -5.90 -23.47
CA SER A 327 6.14 -4.91 -22.83
C SER A 327 6.26 -5.14 -21.31
N PHE A 328 5.21 -5.63 -20.65
CA PHE A 328 5.24 -6.00 -19.24
C PHE A 328 6.13 -7.22 -18.99
N CYS A 329 5.98 -8.29 -19.78
CA CYS A 329 6.86 -9.45 -19.74
C CYS A 329 8.30 -9.09 -20.09
N TRP A 330 8.51 -8.23 -21.09
CA TRP A 330 9.84 -7.73 -21.47
C TRP A 330 10.48 -6.92 -20.34
N PHE A 331 9.71 -6.04 -19.67
CA PHE A 331 10.18 -5.20 -18.57
C PHE A 331 10.54 -6.04 -17.33
N LEU A 332 9.72 -7.04 -16.98
CA LEU A 332 10.00 -7.99 -15.91
C LEU A 332 11.23 -8.85 -16.25
N TRP A 333 11.32 -9.36 -17.48
CA TRP A 333 12.43 -10.19 -17.94
C TRP A 333 13.76 -9.43 -17.92
N HIS A 334 13.81 -8.23 -18.48
CA HIS A 334 15.03 -7.41 -18.49
C HIS A 334 15.41 -6.89 -17.11
N GLY A 335 14.45 -6.52 -16.28
CA GLY A 335 14.69 -6.13 -14.89
C GLY A 335 15.29 -7.26 -14.06
N PHE A 336 14.81 -8.49 -14.24
CA PHE A 336 15.36 -9.69 -13.58
C PHE A 336 16.79 -10.03 -14.05
N PHE A 337 17.07 -9.82 -15.33
CA PHE A 337 18.41 -10.07 -15.90
C PHE A 337 19.44 -9.03 -15.45
N ILE A 338 19.04 -7.77 -15.27
CA ILE A 338 19.90 -6.70 -14.74
C ILE A 338 20.18 -6.85 -13.24
N MET A 339 19.31 -7.57 -12.48
CA MET A 339 19.57 -7.87 -11.07
C MET A 339 20.63 -8.95 -10.85
N ARG A 340 20.95 -9.77 -11.86
CA ARG A 340 21.97 -10.83 -11.79
C ARG A 340 23.37 -10.38 -12.23
N GLY A 341 23.57 -9.22 -12.75
CA GLY A 341 24.86 -8.58 -13.07
C GLY A 341 25.04 -7.28 -12.31
#